data_885cef7d8ff420aa6c011a38fc9641fc
#
_entry.id   885cef7d8ff420aa6c011a38fc9641fc
#
_cell.length_a   1.000
_cell.length_b   1.000
_cell.length_c   1.000
_cell.angle_alpha   90.00
_cell.angle_beta   90.00
_cell.angle_gamma   90.00
#
_symmetry.space_group_name_H-M   'P 1'
#
loop_
_entity.id
_entity.type
_entity.pdbx_description
1 polymer ?
#
loop_
_entity_poly.entity_id
_entity_poly.type
_entity_poly.pdbx_seq_one_letter_code
_entity_poly.pdbx_strand_id
1 'polypeptide(L)'
;MLTPEQQEKYANAIRQGYFATYDGYPWRHTFYGAWIWKHPGRVKVVNIFKGIVGRPPMWEDLTDDNLRDFREEIASSYAPNSAKTIFAEVNAIIRENSSKPVPSLNFGTVLRTRKVPSQSVALTDDEIRRIHEFTPRTRAAKHAKRIFMLECLCGARLSDCLNLSPDNISEDGRVISYVSQKTKTAVKVPVHPWLRIYLQRISPTEPREISVRCYNDNIRDICRACGIDTITKVFRAGRTQRGHKWEFVSSHTGRRSFATNLALKGIPIEQIALCMGHMSGNVPNISMTQRYIVGEIGLSPETFAAFQLPGAERAEREMNALYAVGKDYPEDQ
;
A
#
# COMPACT_ATOMS: atom_id res chain seq x y z
N MET A 1 -13.21 -27.18 17.28
CA MET A 1 -14.50 -26.48 17.43
C MET A 1 -14.35 -25.08 16.84
N LEU A 2 -15.41 -24.56 16.20
CA LEU A 2 -15.42 -23.20 15.62
C LEU A 2 -15.53 -22.18 16.76
N THR A 3 -14.84 -21.04 16.62
CA THR A 3 -15.05 -19.90 17.54
C THR A 3 -16.45 -19.30 17.37
N PRO A 4 -17.01 -18.59 18.36
CA PRO A 4 -18.32 -17.94 18.25
C PRO A 4 -18.41 -17.02 17.01
N GLU A 5 -17.37 -16.25 16.70
CA GLU A 5 -17.29 -15.38 15.52
C GLU A 5 -17.33 -16.19 14.21
N GLN A 6 -16.68 -17.34 14.19
CA GLN A 6 -16.72 -18.26 13.05
C GLN A 6 -18.09 -18.89 12.87
N GLN A 7 -18.78 -19.20 13.98
CA GLN A 7 -20.14 -19.74 13.95
C GLN A 7 -21.13 -18.70 13.41
N GLU A 8 -20.99 -17.44 13.78
CA GLU A 8 -21.85 -16.36 13.30
C GLU A 8 -21.64 -16.06 11.82
N LYS A 9 -20.38 -15.99 11.35
CA LYS A 9 -20.05 -15.91 9.91
C LYS A 9 -20.67 -17.06 9.13
N TYR A 10 -20.63 -18.25 9.67
CA TYR A 10 -21.22 -19.45 9.09
C TYR A 10 -22.75 -19.35 8.99
N ALA A 11 -23.42 -18.95 10.07
CA ALA A 11 -24.86 -18.76 10.10
C ALA A 11 -25.31 -17.68 9.11
N ASN A 12 -24.57 -16.58 9.00
CA ASN A 12 -24.84 -15.51 8.03
C ASN A 12 -24.69 -15.96 6.58
N ALA A 13 -23.67 -16.75 6.29
CA ALA A 13 -23.46 -17.28 4.96
C ALA A 13 -24.54 -18.30 4.54
N ILE A 14 -25.03 -19.12 5.48
CA ILE A 14 -26.21 -19.99 5.25
C ILE A 14 -27.45 -19.16 4.95
N ARG A 15 -27.73 -18.11 5.75
CA ARG A 15 -28.88 -17.23 5.54
C ARG A 15 -28.85 -16.50 4.20
N GLN A 16 -27.66 -16.23 3.66
CA GLN A 16 -27.46 -15.60 2.36
C GLN A 16 -27.49 -16.59 1.19
N GLY A 17 -27.79 -17.87 1.42
CA GLY A 17 -27.88 -18.89 0.37
C GLY A 17 -26.54 -19.34 -0.22
N TYR A 18 -25.41 -18.96 0.39
CA TYR A 18 -24.08 -19.35 -0.10
C TYR A 18 -23.74 -20.83 0.15
N PHE A 19 -24.57 -21.54 0.93
CA PHE A 19 -24.31 -22.89 1.40
C PHE A 19 -25.49 -23.85 1.15
N ALA A 20 -26.13 -23.71 0.02
CA ALA A 20 -27.02 -24.78 -0.44
C ALA A 20 -26.20 -26.06 -0.67
N THR A 21 -26.72 -27.20 -0.25
CA THR A 21 -26.16 -28.51 -0.59
C THR A 21 -26.12 -28.63 -2.10
N TYR A 22 -24.93 -28.88 -2.65
CA TYR A 22 -24.76 -29.19 -4.07
C TYR A 22 -24.62 -30.72 -4.18
N ASP A 23 -25.52 -31.37 -4.92
CA ASP A 23 -25.58 -32.82 -5.12
C ASP A 23 -25.51 -33.68 -3.83
N GLY A 24 -26.09 -33.20 -2.73
CA GLY A 24 -26.07 -33.92 -1.46
C GLY A 24 -24.74 -33.86 -0.69
N TYR A 25 -23.72 -33.22 -1.25
CA TYR A 25 -22.42 -33.04 -0.58
C TYR A 25 -22.44 -31.78 0.29
N PRO A 26 -22.02 -31.87 1.55
CA PRO A 26 -21.79 -30.69 2.35
C PRO A 26 -20.74 -29.80 1.66
N TRP A 27 -21.05 -28.55 1.40
CA TRP A 27 -20.16 -27.55 0.78
C TRP A 27 -18.72 -27.56 1.33
N ARG A 28 -18.52 -27.97 2.61
CA ARG A 28 -17.19 -28.13 3.25
C ARG A 28 -16.24 -29.06 2.51
N HIS A 29 -16.78 -29.98 1.72
CA HIS A 29 -15.99 -30.96 0.96
C HIS A 29 -15.63 -30.45 -0.43
N THR A 30 -16.08 -29.23 -0.81
CA THR A 30 -15.81 -28.65 -2.13
C THR A 30 -14.77 -27.53 -2.04
N PHE A 31 -14.03 -27.30 -3.13
CA PHE A 31 -13.16 -26.13 -3.24
C PHE A 31 -13.98 -24.81 -3.16
N TYR A 32 -15.15 -24.79 -3.78
CA TYR A 32 -16.07 -23.64 -3.74
C TYR A 32 -16.41 -23.25 -2.30
N GLY A 33 -16.79 -24.21 -1.48
CA GLY A 33 -17.11 -23.95 -0.07
C GLY A 33 -15.90 -23.53 0.76
N ALA A 34 -14.75 -24.14 0.53
CA ALA A 34 -13.50 -23.76 1.21
C ALA A 34 -13.09 -22.31 0.88
N TRP A 35 -13.28 -21.89 -0.38
CA TRP A 35 -13.04 -20.51 -0.79
C TRP A 35 -13.98 -19.53 -0.08
N ILE A 36 -15.29 -19.76 -0.13
CA ILE A 36 -16.29 -18.86 0.48
C ILE A 36 -16.08 -18.77 1.98
N TRP A 37 -15.77 -19.87 2.62
CA TRP A 37 -15.46 -19.90 4.04
C TRP A 37 -14.30 -18.97 4.40
N LYS A 38 -13.23 -19.04 3.62
CA LYS A 38 -12.01 -18.25 3.88
C LYS A 38 -12.12 -16.81 3.39
N HIS A 39 -12.82 -16.58 2.27
CA HIS A 39 -12.93 -15.29 1.58
C HIS A 39 -14.40 -14.92 1.26
N PRO A 40 -15.29 -14.75 2.26
CA PRO A 40 -16.72 -14.49 2.04
C PRO A 40 -16.99 -13.22 1.22
N GLY A 41 -16.11 -12.21 1.30
CA GLY A 41 -16.21 -10.97 0.50
C GLY A 41 -15.74 -11.11 -0.95
N ARG A 42 -15.26 -12.29 -1.38
CA ARG A 42 -14.67 -12.51 -2.71
C ARG A 42 -15.36 -13.62 -3.52
N VAL A 43 -16.67 -13.75 -3.36
CA VAL A 43 -17.48 -14.74 -4.08
C VAL A 43 -17.33 -14.61 -5.61
N LYS A 44 -17.15 -13.39 -6.13
CA LYS A 44 -16.94 -13.17 -7.58
C LYS A 44 -15.74 -13.95 -8.13
N VAL A 45 -14.69 -14.12 -7.36
CA VAL A 45 -13.47 -14.85 -7.79
C VAL A 45 -13.76 -16.33 -8.01
N VAL A 46 -14.41 -16.99 -7.06
CA VAL A 46 -14.73 -18.41 -7.20
C VAL A 46 -15.85 -18.65 -8.21
N ASN A 47 -16.70 -17.66 -8.46
CA ASN A 47 -17.71 -17.72 -9.53
C ASN A 47 -17.08 -17.66 -10.92
N ILE A 48 -15.91 -17.06 -11.10
CA ILE A 48 -15.15 -17.18 -12.36
C ILE A 48 -14.78 -18.66 -12.58
N PHE A 49 -14.25 -19.30 -11.55
CA PHE A 49 -13.92 -20.74 -11.66
C PHE A 49 -15.15 -21.62 -11.87
N LYS A 50 -16.27 -21.28 -11.19
CA LYS A 50 -17.58 -21.91 -11.45
C LYS A 50 -18.01 -21.77 -12.91
N GLY A 51 -17.76 -20.65 -13.57
CA GLY A 51 -18.05 -20.44 -14.99
C GLY A 51 -17.24 -21.36 -15.89
N ILE A 52 -15.99 -21.63 -15.55
CA ILE A 52 -15.11 -22.53 -16.31
C ILE A 52 -15.59 -23.99 -16.24
N VAL A 53 -15.91 -24.47 -15.04
CA VAL A 53 -16.31 -25.89 -14.84
C VAL A 53 -17.81 -26.13 -14.96
N GLY A 54 -18.63 -25.08 -15.15
CA GLY A 54 -20.09 -25.17 -15.32
C GLY A 54 -20.88 -25.47 -14.03
N ARG A 55 -20.22 -25.70 -12.91
CA ARG A 55 -20.79 -25.99 -11.58
C ARG A 55 -19.91 -25.45 -10.46
N PRO A 56 -20.37 -25.39 -9.20
CA PRO A 56 -19.48 -25.07 -8.08
C PRO A 56 -18.27 -26.01 -8.06
N PRO A 57 -17.02 -25.47 -8.12
CA PRO A 57 -15.83 -26.29 -8.28
C PRO A 57 -15.58 -27.20 -7.08
N MET A 58 -15.32 -28.46 -7.39
CA MET A 58 -14.85 -29.50 -6.49
C MET A 58 -13.32 -29.50 -6.42
N TRP A 59 -12.73 -30.31 -5.56
CA TRP A 59 -11.26 -30.45 -5.48
C TRP A 59 -10.68 -31.10 -6.75
N GLU A 60 -11.41 -32.02 -7.31
CA GLU A 60 -11.05 -32.76 -8.55
C GLU A 60 -11.04 -31.88 -9.80
N ASP A 61 -11.72 -30.72 -9.75
CA ASP A 61 -11.74 -29.75 -10.85
C ASP A 61 -10.45 -28.91 -10.91
N LEU A 62 -9.59 -28.97 -9.90
CA LEU A 62 -8.32 -28.24 -9.85
C LEU A 62 -7.25 -28.95 -10.73
N THR A 63 -7.57 -29.18 -11.99
CA THR A 63 -6.64 -29.67 -13.00
C THR A 63 -5.74 -28.55 -13.51
N ASP A 64 -4.61 -28.89 -14.13
CA ASP A 64 -3.71 -27.88 -14.70
C ASP A 64 -4.41 -27.03 -15.77
N ASP A 65 -5.30 -27.63 -16.58
CA ASP A 65 -6.00 -26.92 -17.66
C ASP A 65 -7.03 -25.93 -17.07
N ASN A 66 -7.91 -26.39 -16.19
CA ASN A 66 -8.88 -25.51 -15.52
C ASN A 66 -8.20 -24.38 -14.74
N LEU A 67 -7.03 -24.65 -14.15
CA LEU A 67 -6.25 -23.60 -13.45
C LEU A 67 -5.58 -22.63 -14.42
N ARG A 68 -5.21 -23.05 -15.65
CA ARG A 68 -4.73 -22.13 -16.69
C ARG A 68 -5.86 -21.23 -17.17
N ASP A 69 -7.02 -21.79 -17.47
CA ASP A 69 -8.20 -21.02 -17.88
C ASP A 69 -8.60 -20.01 -16.79
N PHE A 70 -8.62 -20.45 -15.53
CA PHE A 70 -8.88 -19.56 -14.39
C PHE A 70 -7.85 -18.44 -14.28
N ARG A 71 -6.57 -18.75 -14.49
CA ARG A 71 -5.50 -17.75 -14.49
C ARG A 71 -5.71 -16.70 -15.58
N GLU A 72 -6.09 -17.11 -16.79
CA GLU A 72 -6.34 -16.20 -17.91
C GLU A 72 -7.55 -15.29 -17.64
N GLU A 73 -8.66 -15.84 -17.16
CA GLU A 73 -9.85 -15.08 -16.80
C GLU A 73 -9.58 -14.08 -15.66
N ILE A 74 -8.84 -14.49 -14.64
CA ILE A 74 -8.44 -13.59 -13.56
C ILE A 74 -7.48 -12.51 -14.07
N ALA A 75 -6.53 -12.85 -14.95
CA ALA A 75 -5.57 -11.88 -15.50
C ALA A 75 -6.26 -10.85 -16.41
N SER A 76 -7.34 -11.21 -17.11
CA SER A 76 -8.14 -10.29 -17.92
C SER A 76 -9.02 -9.36 -17.06
N SER A 77 -9.57 -9.90 -15.97
CA SER A 77 -10.57 -9.22 -15.13
C SER A 77 -9.96 -8.36 -14.02
N TYR A 78 -8.73 -8.63 -13.59
CA TYR A 78 -8.10 -7.99 -12.43
C TYR A 78 -6.74 -7.38 -12.76
N ALA A 79 -6.40 -6.29 -12.05
CA ALA A 79 -5.06 -5.72 -12.11
C ALA A 79 -3.98 -6.76 -11.70
N PRO A 80 -2.77 -6.75 -12.30
CA PRO A 80 -1.76 -7.79 -12.13
C PRO A 80 -1.42 -8.15 -10.67
N ASN A 81 -1.30 -7.15 -9.79
CA ASN A 81 -1.02 -7.41 -8.38
C ASN A 81 -2.23 -7.95 -7.61
N SER A 82 -3.46 -7.63 -8.04
CA SER A 82 -4.69 -8.23 -7.50
C SER A 82 -4.82 -9.68 -7.93
N ALA A 83 -4.55 -9.98 -9.21
CA ALA A 83 -4.48 -11.34 -9.73
C ALA A 83 -3.45 -12.19 -8.96
N LYS A 84 -2.25 -11.63 -8.74
CA LYS A 84 -1.23 -12.30 -7.92
C LYS A 84 -1.71 -12.64 -6.50
N THR A 85 -2.45 -11.75 -5.87
CA THR A 85 -3.01 -11.98 -4.53
C THR A 85 -4.05 -13.11 -4.57
N ILE A 86 -4.94 -13.10 -5.57
CA ILE A 86 -5.95 -14.16 -5.77
C ILE A 86 -5.26 -15.52 -5.96
N PHE A 87 -4.23 -15.61 -6.78
CA PHE A 87 -3.49 -16.86 -6.99
C PHE A 87 -2.79 -17.35 -5.73
N ALA A 88 -2.23 -16.43 -4.94
CA ALA A 88 -1.65 -16.79 -3.64
C ALA A 88 -2.70 -17.31 -2.65
N GLU A 89 -3.90 -16.77 -2.66
CA GLU A 89 -5.03 -17.21 -1.85
C GLU A 89 -5.52 -18.61 -2.27
N VAL A 90 -5.65 -18.87 -3.58
CA VAL A 90 -5.97 -20.21 -4.11
C VAL A 90 -4.90 -21.23 -3.67
N ASN A 91 -3.63 -20.90 -3.87
CA ASN A 91 -2.51 -21.77 -3.46
C ASN A 91 -2.52 -22.05 -1.95
N ALA A 92 -2.87 -21.06 -1.13
CA ALA A 92 -2.97 -21.24 0.32
C ALA A 92 -4.10 -22.19 0.70
N ILE A 93 -5.28 -22.07 0.06
CA ILE A 93 -6.42 -22.96 0.29
C ILE A 93 -6.07 -24.40 -0.10
N ILE A 94 -5.43 -24.60 -1.26
CA ILE A 94 -5.02 -25.95 -1.72
C ILE A 94 -4.04 -26.56 -0.70
N ARG A 95 -3.03 -25.84 -0.26
CA ARG A 95 -2.05 -26.35 0.70
C ARG A 95 -2.65 -26.68 2.07
N GLU A 96 -3.56 -25.86 2.55
CA GLU A 96 -4.27 -26.10 3.82
C GLU A 96 -5.18 -27.32 3.76
N ASN A 97 -5.57 -27.74 2.58
CA ASN A 97 -6.42 -28.89 2.32
C ASN A 97 -5.66 -29.99 1.55
N SER A 98 -4.40 -30.24 1.90
CA SER A 98 -3.52 -31.20 1.21
C SER A 98 -4.00 -32.65 1.20
N SER A 99 -4.95 -33.01 2.05
CA SER A 99 -5.61 -34.34 2.05
C SER A 99 -6.71 -34.49 1.01
N LYS A 100 -7.06 -33.41 0.29
CA LYS A 100 -8.10 -33.44 -0.76
C LYS A 100 -7.51 -33.87 -2.10
N PRO A 101 -8.30 -34.54 -2.96
CA PRO A 101 -7.86 -35.02 -4.26
C PRO A 101 -7.71 -33.87 -5.26
N VAL A 102 -6.59 -33.17 -5.24
CA VAL A 102 -6.24 -32.13 -6.21
C VAL A 102 -5.40 -32.73 -7.32
N PRO A 103 -5.92 -32.81 -8.58
CA PRO A 103 -5.20 -33.45 -9.68
C PRO A 103 -3.94 -32.70 -10.11
N SER A 104 -3.95 -31.35 -10.02
CA SER A 104 -2.78 -30.56 -10.37
C SER A 104 -1.69 -30.69 -9.33
N LEU A 105 -0.59 -31.36 -9.69
CA LEU A 105 0.64 -31.42 -8.88
C LEU A 105 1.45 -30.11 -8.97
N ASN A 106 1.18 -29.30 -10.00
CA ASN A 106 1.94 -28.09 -10.34
C ASN A 106 1.15 -26.79 -10.12
N PHE A 107 0.05 -26.82 -9.36
CA PHE A 107 -0.82 -25.64 -9.15
C PHE A 107 -0.03 -24.38 -8.74
N GLY A 108 1.01 -24.53 -7.93
CA GLY A 108 1.87 -23.43 -7.51
C GLY A 108 2.66 -22.77 -8.65
N THR A 109 2.98 -23.54 -9.69
CA THR A 109 3.65 -23.05 -10.91
C THR A 109 2.63 -22.50 -11.90
N VAL A 110 1.52 -23.19 -12.12
CA VAL A 110 0.43 -22.75 -13.01
C VAL A 110 -0.11 -21.39 -12.59
N LEU A 111 -0.35 -21.18 -11.29
CA LEU A 111 -0.86 -19.94 -10.73
C LEU A 111 0.25 -18.92 -10.37
N ARG A 112 1.49 -19.16 -10.81
CA ARG A 112 2.58 -18.25 -10.54
C ARG A 112 2.50 -17.01 -11.44
N THR A 113 2.61 -15.83 -10.86
CA THR A 113 2.73 -14.56 -11.58
C THR A 113 3.75 -13.64 -10.91
N ARG A 114 4.39 -12.80 -11.73
CA ARG A 114 5.36 -11.81 -11.23
C ARG A 114 4.63 -10.62 -10.62
N LYS A 115 5.24 -10.03 -9.60
CA LYS A 115 4.78 -8.76 -9.07
C LYS A 115 5.10 -7.65 -10.06
N VAL A 116 4.11 -6.84 -10.39
CA VAL A 116 4.29 -5.65 -11.22
C VAL A 116 4.58 -4.46 -10.29
N PRO A 117 5.61 -3.65 -10.57
CA PRO A 117 5.86 -2.43 -9.83
C PRO A 117 4.62 -1.54 -9.82
N SER A 118 4.42 -0.80 -8.75
CA SER A 118 3.35 0.20 -8.65
C SER A 118 3.95 1.45 -8.05
N GLN A 119 3.92 2.52 -8.82
CA GLN A 119 4.34 3.84 -8.37
C GLN A 119 3.19 4.55 -7.66
N SER A 120 3.54 5.50 -6.81
CA SER A 120 2.59 6.32 -6.08
C SER A 120 3.21 7.69 -5.86
N VAL A 121 2.41 8.63 -5.39
CA VAL A 121 2.87 10.00 -5.12
C VAL A 121 3.21 10.17 -3.64
N ALA A 122 4.12 11.11 -3.38
CA ALA A 122 4.38 11.69 -2.07
C ALA A 122 4.19 13.22 -2.16
N LEU A 123 3.76 13.84 -1.08
CA LEU A 123 3.62 15.29 -1.00
C LEU A 123 4.91 15.90 -0.46
N THR A 124 5.28 17.04 -1.00
CA THR A 124 6.39 17.86 -0.49
C THR A 124 6.02 18.54 0.83
N ASP A 125 7.01 19.05 1.55
CA ASP A 125 6.77 19.82 2.77
C ASP A 125 5.88 21.06 2.52
N ASP A 126 6.04 21.73 1.36
CA ASP A 126 5.19 22.86 0.96
C ASP A 126 3.74 22.45 0.70
N GLU A 127 3.52 21.34 0.03
CA GLU A 127 2.17 20.81 -0.20
C GLU A 127 1.49 20.41 1.12
N ILE A 128 2.25 19.81 2.06
CA ILE A 128 1.75 19.47 3.41
C ILE A 128 1.44 20.76 4.19
N ARG A 129 2.26 21.83 4.06
CA ARG A 129 2.00 23.13 4.67
C ARG A 129 0.70 23.73 4.14
N ARG A 130 0.47 23.71 2.82
CA ARG A 130 -0.79 24.21 2.23
C ARG A 130 -2.01 23.46 2.75
N ILE A 131 -1.90 22.13 2.93
CA ILE A 131 -2.98 21.34 3.56
C ILE A 131 -3.15 21.74 5.03
N HIS A 132 -2.06 21.99 5.77
CA HIS A 132 -2.13 22.44 7.14
C HIS A 132 -2.90 23.77 7.29
N GLU A 133 -2.67 24.72 6.41
CA GLU A 133 -3.30 26.03 6.38
C GLU A 133 -4.76 26.01 5.90
N PHE A 134 -5.13 25.03 5.07
CA PHE A 134 -6.47 24.90 4.50
C PHE A 134 -7.50 24.49 5.56
N THR A 135 -8.65 25.14 5.59
CA THR A 135 -9.76 24.82 6.51
C THR A 135 -10.92 24.15 5.76
N PRO A 136 -11.10 22.82 5.89
CA PRO A 136 -12.22 22.11 5.26
C PRO A 136 -13.56 22.56 5.86
N ARG A 137 -14.61 22.61 5.00
CA ARG A 137 -15.94 23.05 5.40
C ARG A 137 -16.73 21.97 6.13
N THR A 138 -16.67 20.72 5.65
CA THR A 138 -17.47 19.62 6.18
C THR A 138 -16.77 18.92 7.34
N ARG A 139 -17.57 18.30 8.22
CA ARG A 139 -17.05 17.50 9.35
C ARG A 139 -16.23 16.29 8.86
N ALA A 140 -16.69 15.63 7.79
CA ALA A 140 -15.99 14.49 7.21
C ALA A 140 -14.62 14.89 6.64
N ALA A 141 -14.54 16.03 5.94
CA ALA A 141 -13.28 16.55 5.41
C ALA A 141 -12.33 17.02 6.52
N LYS A 142 -12.85 17.64 7.60
CA LYS A 142 -12.04 17.99 8.78
C LYS A 142 -11.43 16.76 9.43
N HIS A 143 -12.24 15.70 9.60
CA HIS A 143 -11.78 14.42 10.14
C HIS A 143 -10.73 13.75 9.24
N ALA A 144 -10.98 13.68 7.93
CA ALA A 144 -10.04 13.15 6.96
C ALA A 144 -8.70 13.94 6.96
N LYS A 145 -8.75 15.29 6.99
CA LYS A 145 -7.56 16.13 7.11
C LYS A 145 -6.78 15.81 8.39
N ARG A 146 -7.45 15.72 9.53
CA ARG A 146 -6.81 15.40 10.81
C ARG A 146 -5.99 14.12 10.72
N ILE A 147 -6.60 13.06 10.21
CA ILE A 147 -5.93 11.75 10.06
C ILE A 147 -4.77 11.85 9.08
N PHE A 148 -4.97 12.50 7.94
CA PHE A 148 -3.94 12.64 6.91
C PHE A 148 -2.71 13.41 7.41
N MET A 149 -2.93 14.46 8.20
CA MET A 149 -1.83 15.19 8.83
C MET A 149 -1.08 14.33 9.85
N LEU A 150 -1.78 13.47 10.62
CA LEU A 150 -1.10 12.49 11.48
C LEU A 150 -0.22 11.54 10.66
N GLU A 151 -0.74 11.00 9.53
CA GLU A 151 0.06 10.15 8.64
C GLU A 151 1.31 10.89 8.11
N CYS A 152 1.18 12.17 7.72
CA CYS A 152 2.29 12.98 7.22
C CYS A 152 3.33 13.33 8.29
N LEU A 153 2.92 13.48 9.55
CA LEU A 153 3.76 13.99 10.63
C LEU A 153 4.40 12.89 11.50
N CYS A 154 3.82 11.71 11.55
CA CYS A 154 4.38 10.59 12.32
C CYS A 154 4.47 9.27 11.55
N GLY A 155 4.09 9.26 10.28
CA GLY A 155 4.18 8.08 9.43
C GLY A 155 3.27 6.92 9.85
N ALA A 156 2.34 7.09 10.78
CA ALA A 156 1.42 6.04 11.22
C ALA A 156 0.49 5.57 10.08
N ARG A 157 -0.03 4.35 10.17
CA ARG A 157 -1.06 3.88 9.23
C ARG A 157 -2.41 4.50 9.57
N LEU A 158 -3.32 4.59 8.60
CA LEU A 158 -4.69 5.08 8.80
C LEU A 158 -5.36 4.45 10.05
N SER A 159 -5.29 3.13 10.18
CA SER A 159 -5.84 2.42 11.34
C SER A 159 -5.19 2.82 12.67
N ASP A 160 -3.89 3.09 12.67
CA ASP A 160 -3.17 3.51 13.87
C ASP A 160 -3.54 4.97 14.20
N CYS A 161 -3.60 5.87 13.20
CA CYS A 161 -3.97 7.29 13.37
C CYS A 161 -5.36 7.50 14.01
N LEU A 162 -6.31 6.60 13.76
CA LEU A 162 -7.65 6.65 14.35
C LEU A 162 -7.64 6.51 15.89
N ASN A 163 -6.59 5.87 16.42
CA ASN A 163 -6.46 5.58 17.85
C ASN A 163 -5.41 6.45 18.56
N LEU A 164 -4.68 7.29 17.82
CA LEU A 164 -3.72 8.22 18.43
C LEU A 164 -4.44 9.34 19.18
N SER A 165 -3.94 9.64 20.35
CA SER A 165 -4.41 10.72 21.26
C SER A 165 -3.20 11.44 21.88
N PRO A 166 -3.41 12.56 22.57
CA PRO A 166 -2.36 13.22 23.35
C PRO A 166 -1.65 12.30 24.35
N ASP A 167 -2.34 11.25 24.87
CA ASP A 167 -1.78 10.30 25.83
C ASP A 167 -0.64 9.44 25.23
N ASN A 168 -0.51 9.43 23.91
CA ASN A 168 0.60 8.75 23.23
C ASN A 168 1.92 9.54 23.30
N ILE A 169 1.89 10.81 23.73
CA ILE A 169 3.09 11.66 23.87
C ILE A 169 3.77 11.36 25.20
N SER A 170 5.10 11.24 25.18
CA SER A 170 5.91 11.14 26.40
C SER A 170 5.77 12.37 27.30
N GLU A 171 6.02 12.23 28.60
CA GLU A 171 5.90 13.31 29.59
C GLU A 171 6.74 14.55 29.23
N ASP A 172 7.95 14.35 28.66
CA ASP A 172 8.81 15.43 28.17
C ASP A 172 8.30 16.05 26.85
N GLY A 173 7.26 15.48 26.27
CA GLY A 173 6.62 15.95 25.04
C GLY A 173 7.40 15.74 23.75
N ARG A 174 8.50 14.98 23.77
CA ARG A 174 9.42 14.86 22.63
C ARG A 174 9.12 13.68 21.70
N VAL A 175 8.48 12.63 22.22
CA VAL A 175 8.27 11.38 21.49
C VAL A 175 6.81 10.98 21.55
N ILE A 176 6.24 10.58 20.40
CA ILE A 176 4.98 9.86 20.33
C ILE A 176 5.26 8.36 20.25
N SER A 177 4.58 7.56 21.08
CA SER A 177 4.74 6.12 21.17
C SER A 177 3.40 5.41 21.01
N TYR A 178 3.36 4.37 20.18
CA TYR A 178 2.18 3.53 19.99
C TYR A 178 2.55 2.13 19.52
N VAL A 179 1.62 1.18 19.66
CA VAL A 179 1.77 -0.17 19.09
C VAL A 179 0.95 -0.26 17.82
N SER A 180 1.61 -0.54 16.68
CA SER A 180 0.92 -0.68 15.41
C SER A 180 -0.06 -1.84 15.44
N GLN A 181 -1.32 -1.59 15.08
CA GLN A 181 -2.38 -2.59 15.12
C GLN A 181 -2.12 -3.78 14.19
N LYS A 182 -1.59 -3.51 13.01
CA LYS A 182 -1.35 -4.53 11.97
C LYS A 182 -0.15 -5.42 12.27
N THR A 183 0.95 -4.84 12.76
CA THR A 183 2.23 -5.56 12.93
C THR A 183 2.56 -5.87 14.37
N LYS A 184 1.78 -5.34 15.32
CA LYS A 184 2.02 -5.46 16.77
C LYS A 184 3.42 -4.96 17.18
N THR A 185 4.00 -4.07 16.37
CA THR A 185 5.32 -3.49 16.60
C THR A 185 5.17 -2.21 17.41
N ALA A 186 5.98 -2.02 18.45
CA ALA A 186 6.11 -0.75 19.13
C ALA A 186 6.83 0.26 18.23
N VAL A 187 6.27 1.45 18.13
CA VAL A 187 6.76 2.54 17.28
C VAL A 187 6.99 3.77 18.13
N LYS A 188 8.12 4.42 17.92
CA LYS A 188 8.48 5.70 18.56
C LYS A 188 8.89 6.69 17.48
N VAL A 189 8.29 7.89 17.51
CA VAL A 189 8.55 8.94 16.51
C VAL A 189 8.77 10.27 17.25
N PRO A 190 9.78 11.06 16.88
CA PRO A 190 9.92 12.44 17.39
C PRO A 190 8.67 13.28 17.09
N VAL A 191 8.24 14.08 18.05
CA VAL A 191 7.02 14.89 17.92
C VAL A 191 7.30 16.14 17.10
N HIS A 192 6.69 16.24 15.91
CA HIS A 192 6.63 17.48 15.16
C HIS A 192 5.70 18.50 15.86
N PRO A 193 6.01 19.82 15.90
CA PRO A 193 5.16 20.81 16.57
C PRO A 193 3.68 20.77 16.16
N TRP A 194 3.39 20.58 14.88
CA TRP A 194 2.01 20.47 14.38
C TRP A 194 1.30 19.19 14.80
N LEU A 195 2.03 18.12 15.14
CA LEU A 195 1.42 16.83 15.50
C LEU A 195 0.45 16.96 16.66
N ARG A 196 0.80 17.78 17.67
CA ARG A 196 -0.03 18.00 18.87
C ARG A 196 -1.41 18.54 18.54
N ILE A 197 -1.52 19.39 17.50
CA ILE A 197 -2.80 19.96 17.04
C ILE A 197 -3.72 18.84 16.52
N TYR A 198 -3.16 17.89 15.77
CA TYR A 198 -3.94 16.82 15.15
C TYR A 198 -4.18 15.60 16.04
N LEU A 199 -3.49 15.48 17.16
CA LEU A 199 -3.77 14.45 18.17
C LEU A 199 -5.09 14.72 18.90
N GLN A 200 -5.47 15.99 19.04
CA GLN A 200 -6.76 16.35 19.63
C GLN A 200 -7.89 16.02 18.65
N ARG A 201 -8.96 15.44 19.19
CA ARG A 201 -10.18 15.21 18.41
C ARG A 201 -10.88 16.54 18.12
N ILE A 202 -11.50 16.63 16.94
CA ILE A 202 -12.28 17.80 16.53
C ILE A 202 -13.51 17.97 17.43
N SER A 203 -14.07 16.85 17.89
CA SER A 203 -15.18 16.84 18.87
C SER A 203 -15.23 15.50 19.61
N PRO A 204 -15.83 15.43 20.80
CA PRO A 204 -16.05 14.18 21.54
C PRO A 204 -16.82 13.13 20.75
N THR A 205 -17.69 13.58 19.82
CA THR A 205 -18.52 12.74 18.96
C THR A 205 -17.87 12.44 17.60
N GLU A 206 -16.57 12.73 17.43
CA GLU A 206 -15.86 12.37 16.20
C GLU A 206 -15.85 10.86 16.01
N PRO A 207 -16.24 10.35 14.82
CA PRO A 207 -16.23 8.92 14.55
C PRO A 207 -14.83 8.33 14.75
N ARG A 208 -14.76 7.14 15.35
CA ARG A 208 -13.51 6.36 15.46
C ARG A 208 -13.19 5.59 14.19
N GLU A 209 -14.11 5.55 13.25
CA GLU A 209 -13.98 4.83 11.99
C GLU A 209 -14.30 5.75 10.82
N ILE A 210 -13.59 5.55 9.75
CA ILE A 210 -13.83 6.17 8.45
C ILE A 210 -13.61 5.11 7.37
N SER A 211 -14.55 4.98 6.44
CA SER A 211 -14.32 4.09 5.31
C SER A 211 -13.16 4.62 4.45
N VAL A 212 -12.33 3.72 3.96
CA VAL A 212 -11.17 4.08 3.11
C VAL A 212 -11.61 4.89 1.88
N ARG A 213 -12.80 4.61 1.33
CA ARG A 213 -13.35 5.37 0.21
C ARG A 213 -13.64 6.81 0.62
N CYS A 214 -14.44 7.01 1.66
CA CYS A 214 -14.78 8.34 2.16
C CYS A 214 -13.52 9.14 2.53
N TYR A 215 -12.55 8.50 3.18
CA TYR A 215 -11.27 9.11 3.50
C TYR A 215 -10.53 9.57 2.25
N ASN A 216 -10.35 8.69 1.26
CA ASN A 216 -9.62 9.01 0.03
C ASN A 216 -10.30 10.12 -0.77
N ASP A 217 -11.64 10.10 -0.88
CA ASP A 217 -12.39 11.10 -1.64
C ASP A 217 -12.21 12.48 -0.98
N ASN A 218 -12.38 12.59 0.35
CA ASN A 218 -12.18 13.85 1.06
C ASN A 218 -10.73 14.38 0.97
N ILE A 219 -9.71 13.49 1.05
CA ILE A 219 -8.31 13.93 0.95
C ILE A 219 -7.96 14.40 -0.46
N ARG A 220 -8.49 13.77 -1.50
CA ARG A 220 -8.32 14.24 -2.88
C ARG A 220 -8.95 15.61 -3.08
N ASP A 221 -10.16 15.82 -2.57
CA ASP A 221 -10.84 17.12 -2.65
C ASP A 221 -10.05 18.21 -1.91
N ILE A 222 -9.50 17.90 -0.75
CA ILE A 222 -8.61 18.82 -0.01
C ILE A 222 -7.36 19.12 -0.81
N CYS A 223 -6.66 18.12 -1.34
CA CYS A 223 -5.47 18.29 -2.14
C CYS A 223 -5.74 19.13 -3.40
N ARG A 224 -6.88 18.89 -4.07
CA ARG A 224 -7.34 19.70 -5.19
C ARG A 224 -7.57 21.15 -4.79
N ALA A 225 -8.25 21.38 -3.68
CA ALA A 225 -8.53 22.73 -3.17
C ALA A 225 -7.25 23.47 -2.73
N CYS A 226 -6.20 22.74 -2.32
CA CYS A 226 -4.89 23.28 -2.00
C CYS A 226 -3.99 23.49 -3.23
N GLY A 227 -4.47 23.29 -4.48
CA GLY A 227 -3.68 23.47 -5.69
C GLY A 227 -2.54 22.46 -5.83
N ILE A 228 -2.73 21.20 -5.39
CA ILE A 228 -1.76 20.10 -5.58
C ILE A 228 -2.06 19.46 -6.93
N ASP A 229 -1.88 20.22 -8.00
CA ASP A 229 -2.37 19.92 -9.35
C ASP A 229 -1.25 19.61 -10.38
N THR A 230 -0.01 19.50 -9.93
CA THR A 230 1.13 19.14 -10.80
C THR A 230 0.79 17.89 -11.60
N ILE A 231 0.99 17.95 -12.94
CA ILE A 231 0.80 16.79 -13.82
C ILE A 231 1.86 15.75 -13.52
N THR A 232 1.39 14.59 -13.13
CA THR A 232 2.24 13.48 -12.68
C THR A 232 1.95 12.23 -13.50
N LYS A 233 3.00 11.47 -13.78
CA LYS A 233 2.92 10.12 -14.37
C LYS A 233 3.17 9.09 -13.29
N VAL A 234 2.30 8.11 -13.14
CA VAL A 234 2.47 6.98 -12.22
C VAL A 234 2.24 5.67 -12.96
N PHE A 235 3.06 4.66 -12.66
CA PHE A 235 2.84 3.32 -13.16
C PHE A 235 1.95 2.55 -12.17
N ARG A 236 0.73 2.22 -12.58
CA ARG A 236 -0.29 1.63 -11.71
C ARG A 236 -1.14 0.62 -12.47
N ALA A 237 -1.44 -0.50 -11.84
CA ALA A 237 -2.24 -1.57 -12.46
C ALA A 237 -1.70 -2.05 -13.83
N GLY A 238 -0.35 -2.09 -13.98
CA GLY A 238 0.29 -2.57 -15.21
C GLY A 238 0.36 -1.55 -16.35
N ARG A 239 -0.06 -0.30 -16.12
CA ARG A 239 -0.04 0.77 -17.15
C ARG A 239 0.40 2.10 -16.56
N THR A 240 0.97 2.96 -17.42
CA THR A 240 1.25 4.35 -17.07
C THR A 240 -0.06 5.16 -17.11
N GLN A 241 -0.34 5.83 -16.02
CA GLN A 241 -1.46 6.79 -15.89
C GLN A 241 -0.87 8.19 -15.77
N ARG A 242 -1.48 9.16 -16.43
CA ARG A 242 -1.12 10.58 -16.36
C ARG A 242 -2.34 11.36 -15.84
N GLY A 243 -2.14 12.23 -14.89
CA GLY A 243 -3.20 13.05 -14.30
C GLY A 243 -2.64 14.06 -13.31
N HIS A 244 -3.50 14.79 -12.65
CA HIS A 244 -3.11 15.71 -11.59
C HIS A 244 -2.65 14.91 -10.35
N LYS A 245 -1.65 15.42 -9.65
CA LYS A 245 -1.06 14.74 -8.47
C LYS A 245 -2.12 14.39 -7.42
N TRP A 246 -3.10 15.26 -7.18
CA TRP A 246 -4.20 15.01 -6.24
C TRP A 246 -5.03 13.75 -6.58
N GLU A 247 -5.17 13.39 -7.85
CA GLU A 247 -5.94 12.21 -8.28
C GLU A 247 -5.32 10.90 -7.78
N PHE A 248 -4.01 10.89 -7.60
CA PHE A 248 -3.23 9.73 -7.15
C PHE A 248 -3.07 9.64 -5.63
N VAL A 249 -3.55 10.65 -4.89
CA VAL A 249 -3.51 10.66 -3.42
C VAL A 249 -4.43 9.61 -2.83
N SER A 250 -3.97 8.94 -1.80
CA SER A 250 -4.68 7.84 -1.13
C SER A 250 -4.25 7.72 0.35
N SER A 251 -4.89 6.81 1.06
CA SER A 251 -4.61 6.51 2.47
C SER A 251 -3.16 6.13 2.80
N HIS A 252 -2.33 5.88 1.82
CA HIS A 252 -0.90 5.62 2.03
C HIS A 252 -0.01 6.80 1.65
N THR A 253 -0.58 7.87 1.08
CA THR A 253 0.20 9.01 0.58
C THR A 253 0.81 9.80 1.73
N GLY A 254 0.09 10.05 2.83
CA GLY A 254 0.64 10.73 3.98
C GLY A 254 1.86 10.01 4.56
N ARG A 255 1.74 8.71 4.76
CA ARG A 255 2.84 7.87 5.24
C ARG A 255 4.02 7.79 4.26
N ARG A 256 3.76 7.84 2.93
CA ARG A 256 4.81 7.95 1.91
C ARG A 256 5.50 9.30 1.97
N SER A 257 4.75 10.37 2.13
CA SER A 257 5.28 11.72 2.26
C SER A 257 6.20 11.83 3.46
N PHE A 258 5.81 11.27 4.61
CA PHE A 258 6.66 11.19 5.78
C PHE A 258 8.01 10.51 5.47
N ALA A 259 7.99 9.30 4.90
CA ALA A 259 9.20 8.58 4.60
C ALA A 259 10.07 9.28 3.53
N THR A 260 9.44 9.79 2.47
CA THR A 260 10.14 10.47 1.36
C THR A 260 10.79 11.77 1.83
N ASN A 261 10.07 12.60 2.58
CA ASN A 261 10.61 13.89 3.03
C ASN A 261 11.75 13.72 4.05
N LEU A 262 11.66 12.69 4.92
CA LEU A 262 12.78 12.36 5.81
C LEU A 262 14.01 11.87 5.04
N ALA A 263 13.81 11.02 4.03
CA ALA A 263 14.88 10.52 3.20
C ALA A 263 15.55 11.66 2.39
N LEU A 264 14.77 12.58 1.82
CA LEU A 264 15.27 13.77 1.14
C LEU A 264 16.07 14.72 2.06
N LYS A 265 15.78 14.69 3.38
CA LYS A 265 16.56 15.42 4.40
C LYS A 265 17.78 14.64 4.90
N GLY A 266 18.13 13.52 4.27
CA GLY A 266 19.30 12.73 4.63
C GLY A 266 19.15 11.84 5.87
N ILE A 267 17.93 11.64 6.38
CA ILE A 267 17.73 10.74 7.51
C ILE A 267 17.99 9.29 7.06
N PRO A 268 18.84 8.53 7.77
CA PRO A 268 19.14 7.14 7.43
C PRO A 268 17.88 6.28 7.33
N ILE A 269 17.83 5.42 6.31
CA ILE A 269 16.65 4.60 6.01
C ILE A 269 16.26 3.65 7.16
N GLU A 270 17.23 3.22 7.95
CA GLU A 270 17.05 2.41 9.16
C GLU A 270 16.24 3.18 10.22
N GLN A 271 16.55 4.45 10.42
CA GLN A 271 15.81 5.30 11.35
C GLN A 271 14.38 5.56 10.85
N ILE A 272 14.22 5.79 9.53
CA ILE A 272 12.89 5.90 8.92
C ILE A 272 12.11 4.61 9.10
N ALA A 273 12.73 3.45 8.93
CA ALA A 273 12.11 2.14 9.14
C ALA A 273 11.61 1.97 10.59
N LEU A 274 12.40 2.37 11.57
CA LEU A 274 12.00 2.35 12.99
C LEU A 274 10.78 3.24 13.24
N CYS A 275 10.81 4.49 12.75
CA CYS A 275 9.68 5.42 12.87
C CYS A 275 8.41 4.92 12.17
N MET A 276 8.55 4.12 11.12
CA MET A 276 7.42 3.52 10.40
C MET A 276 6.98 2.17 10.98
N GLY A 277 7.68 1.61 11.96
CA GLY A 277 7.42 0.26 12.48
C GLY A 277 7.59 -0.82 11.40
N HIS A 278 8.56 -0.64 10.51
CA HIS A 278 8.96 -1.63 9.51
C HIS A 278 10.07 -2.51 10.07
N MET A 279 9.66 -3.62 10.67
CA MET A 279 10.57 -4.56 11.30
C MET A 279 10.49 -5.94 10.64
N SER A 280 11.62 -6.68 10.71
CA SER A 280 11.71 -8.10 10.41
C SER A 280 12.38 -8.75 11.61
N GLY A 281 11.60 -9.35 12.51
CA GLY A 281 12.05 -9.65 13.85
C GLY A 281 12.49 -8.37 14.59
N ASN A 282 13.69 -8.33 15.09
CA ASN A 282 14.25 -7.19 15.83
C ASN A 282 15.08 -6.21 14.95
N VAL A 283 15.09 -6.40 13.63
CA VAL A 283 15.91 -5.60 12.70
C VAL A 283 15.02 -4.72 11.81
N PRO A 284 15.42 -3.47 11.52
CA PRO A 284 14.70 -2.60 10.57
C PRO A 284 14.58 -3.24 9.19
N ASN A 285 13.37 -3.24 8.62
CA ASN A 285 13.11 -3.77 7.29
C ASN A 285 13.28 -2.66 6.23
N ILE A 286 14.50 -2.51 5.74
CA ILE A 286 14.90 -1.51 4.75
C ILE A 286 14.14 -1.71 3.44
N SER A 287 14.04 -2.94 2.93
CA SER A 287 13.33 -3.25 1.68
C SER A 287 11.85 -2.86 1.72
N MET A 288 11.20 -2.97 2.90
CA MET A 288 9.84 -2.49 3.07
C MET A 288 9.78 -0.97 3.04
N THR A 289 10.73 -0.29 3.69
CA THR A 289 10.79 1.18 3.78
C THR A 289 11.06 1.81 2.42
N GLN A 290 11.97 1.25 1.63
CA GLN A 290 12.27 1.70 0.26
C GLN A 290 11.03 1.79 -0.63
N ARG A 291 10.03 0.92 -0.44
CA ARG A 291 8.76 0.96 -1.20
C ARG A 291 7.88 2.17 -0.88
N TYR A 292 8.14 2.85 0.23
CA TYR A 292 7.43 4.06 0.62
C TYR A 292 8.12 5.32 0.15
N ILE A 293 9.40 5.26 -0.19
CA ILE A 293 10.15 6.40 -0.69
C ILE A 293 9.86 6.57 -2.17
N VAL A 294 9.45 7.78 -2.57
CA VAL A 294 9.10 8.14 -3.94
C VAL A 294 10.23 8.97 -4.54
N GLY A 295 10.68 8.57 -5.73
CA GLY A 295 11.81 9.19 -6.42
C GLY A 295 13.12 8.42 -6.23
N GLU A 296 14.13 8.86 -6.93
CA GLU A 296 15.49 8.34 -6.79
C GLU A 296 16.17 9.02 -5.59
N ILE A 297 16.53 8.22 -4.60
CA ILE A 297 17.42 8.67 -3.54
C ILE A 297 18.83 8.32 -4.01
N GLY A 298 19.39 9.24 -4.76
CA GLY A 298 20.80 9.23 -5.09
C GLY A 298 21.57 10.23 -4.23
N LEU A 299 22.88 10.18 -4.30
CA LEU A 299 23.70 11.28 -3.82
C LEU A 299 23.31 12.53 -4.63
N SER A 300 22.95 13.62 -3.95
CA SER A 300 22.74 14.88 -4.65
C SER A 300 24.06 15.33 -5.30
N PRO A 301 24.01 16.09 -6.42
CA PRO A 301 25.22 16.65 -7.01
C PRO A 301 26.07 17.40 -5.97
N GLU A 302 25.44 18.10 -5.03
CA GLU A 302 26.10 18.83 -3.94
C GLU A 302 26.77 17.88 -2.94
N THR A 303 26.10 16.78 -2.57
CA THR A 303 26.69 15.75 -1.71
C THR A 303 27.83 15.03 -2.41
N PHE A 304 27.68 14.75 -3.71
CA PHE A 304 28.75 14.15 -4.51
C PHE A 304 29.93 15.11 -4.73
N ALA A 305 29.67 16.41 -4.85
CA ALA A 305 30.72 17.43 -4.96
C ALA A 305 31.62 17.50 -3.70
N ALA A 306 31.11 17.07 -2.56
CA ALA A 306 31.92 16.94 -1.33
C ALA A 306 32.88 15.72 -1.38
N PHE A 307 32.66 14.78 -2.29
CA PHE A 307 33.54 13.64 -2.51
C PHE A 307 34.66 14.01 -3.46
N GLN A 308 35.63 14.81 -2.96
CA GLN A 308 36.78 15.25 -3.73
C GLN A 308 37.91 14.24 -3.59
N LEU A 309 38.33 13.66 -4.75
CA LEU A 309 39.56 12.90 -4.84
C LEU A 309 40.70 13.80 -5.22
N PRO A 310 41.92 13.56 -4.72
CA PRO A 310 43.10 14.32 -5.17
C PRO A 310 43.23 14.31 -6.69
N GLY A 311 43.29 15.48 -7.32
CA GLY A 311 43.36 15.61 -8.76
C GLY A 311 42.05 15.77 -9.51
N ALA A 312 40.90 15.72 -8.84
CA ALA A 312 39.58 15.89 -9.46
C ALA A 312 39.45 17.25 -10.18
N GLU A 313 39.97 18.33 -9.60
CA GLU A 313 39.98 19.67 -10.22
C GLU A 313 40.77 19.73 -11.55
N ARG A 314 41.78 18.89 -11.71
CA ARG A 314 42.51 18.79 -12.95
C ARG A 314 41.69 18.06 -14.02
N ALA A 315 41.09 16.95 -13.69
CA ALA A 315 40.21 16.20 -14.58
C ALA A 315 39.01 17.05 -15.05
N GLU A 316 38.43 17.86 -14.16
CA GLU A 316 37.34 18.77 -14.50
C GLU A 316 37.76 19.87 -15.47
N ARG A 317 38.95 20.45 -15.28
CA ARG A 317 39.53 21.41 -16.22
C ARG A 317 39.82 20.78 -17.59
N GLU A 318 40.37 19.58 -17.63
CA GLU A 318 40.65 18.85 -18.88
C GLU A 318 39.35 18.49 -19.62
N MET A 319 38.30 18.06 -18.90
CA MET A 319 36.98 17.80 -19.46
C MET A 319 36.33 19.08 -20.02
N ASN A 320 36.33 20.17 -19.26
CA ASN A 320 35.78 21.44 -19.71
C ASN A 320 36.51 22.00 -20.93
N ALA A 321 37.82 21.79 -21.04
CA ALA A 321 38.63 22.14 -22.22
C ALA A 321 38.22 21.31 -23.45
N LEU A 322 37.99 19.99 -23.29
CA LEU A 322 37.53 19.10 -24.37
C LEU A 322 36.13 19.49 -24.89
N TYR A 323 35.19 19.83 -23.97
CA TYR A 323 33.83 20.28 -24.33
C TYR A 323 33.82 21.69 -24.95
N ALA A 324 34.78 22.55 -24.62
CA ALA A 324 34.91 23.86 -25.24
C ALA A 324 35.43 23.76 -26.71
N VAL A 325 36.29 22.81 -27.02
CA VAL A 325 36.79 22.54 -28.37
C VAL A 325 35.71 21.88 -29.24
N GLY A 326 34.75 21.13 -28.67
CA GLY A 326 33.68 20.47 -29.42
C GLY A 326 32.54 21.37 -29.89
N LYS A 327 32.52 22.67 -29.51
CA LYS A 327 31.48 23.63 -29.94
C LYS A 327 31.80 24.36 -31.26
N ASP A 328 32.93 24.15 -31.81
CA ASP A 328 33.41 24.79 -33.07
C ASP A 328 33.31 23.87 -34.31
N TYR A 329 32.44 22.87 -34.29
CA TYR A 329 32.10 22.18 -35.55
C TYR A 329 30.96 22.96 -36.24
N PRO A 330 31.21 23.50 -37.47
CA PRO A 330 30.16 24.12 -38.26
C PRO A 330 29.14 23.04 -38.64
N GLU A 331 27.87 23.33 -38.43
CA GLU A 331 26.76 22.57 -39.02
C GLU A 331 26.95 22.61 -40.54
N ASP A 332 27.41 21.51 -41.12
CA ASP A 332 27.50 21.34 -42.55
C ASP A 332 26.11 21.26 -43.18
N GLN A 333 25.93 22.06 -44.18
CA GLN A 333 24.87 22.37 -45.13
C GLN A 333 23.91 21.22 -45.55
#